data_3c0d7ad63b8077a602253562077b5942
#
_entry.id   3c0d7ad63b8077a602253562077b5942
#
_cell.length_a   1.000
_cell.length_b   1.000
_cell.length_c   1.000
_cell.angle_alpha   90.00
_cell.angle_beta   90.00
_cell.angle_gamma   90.00
#
_symmetry.space_group_name_H-M   'P 1'
#
loop_
_entity.id
_entity.type
_entity.pdbx_description
1 polymer ?
#
loop_
_entity_poly.entity_id
_entity_poly.type
_entity_poly.pdbx_seq_one_letter_code
_entity_poly.pdbx_strand_id
1 'polypeptide(L)'
;MKKKILLVDDKATIGKVASIYLGKDYDVMYLENPIKAIDWLNEGNVPDLIISDIRMPLMRGDEFLRFMKANELFKSIPIVMLSSEESTTERIKLLEEGAEDYILKPFNPLELKIRIKKIID
;
A
#
# COMPACT_ATOMS: atom_id res chain seq x y z
N MET A 1 -2.51 20.86 4.49
CA MET A 1 -1.47 19.82 4.62
C MET A 1 -1.76 18.65 3.71
N LYS A 2 -0.72 18.11 3.11
CA LYS A 2 -0.86 16.91 2.28
C LYS A 2 -1.10 15.69 3.17
N LYS A 3 -1.96 14.81 2.73
CA LYS A 3 -2.14 13.51 3.38
C LYS A 3 -0.92 12.63 3.09
N LYS A 4 -0.64 11.71 3.99
CA LYS A 4 0.56 10.88 3.94
C LYS A 4 0.24 9.49 3.42
N ILE A 5 1.02 9.04 2.44
CA ILE A 5 0.92 7.70 1.86
C ILE A 5 2.20 6.94 2.15
N LEU A 6 2.08 5.74 2.69
CA LEU A 6 3.20 4.80 2.81
C LEU A 6 3.14 3.84 1.63
N LEU A 7 4.21 3.80 0.84
CA LEU A 7 4.34 2.90 -0.30
C LEU A 7 5.38 1.83 0.02
N VAL A 8 4.97 0.57 -0.03
CA VAL A 8 5.82 -0.59 0.28
C VAL A 8 5.96 -1.45 -0.97
N ASP A 9 7.15 -1.52 -1.53
CA ASP A 9 7.43 -2.28 -2.75
C ASP A 9 8.93 -2.54 -2.83
N ASP A 10 9.33 -3.78 -3.13
CA ASP A 10 10.75 -4.12 -3.22
C ASP A 10 11.41 -3.63 -4.51
N LYS A 11 10.63 -3.13 -5.46
CA LYS A 11 11.15 -2.59 -6.72
C LYS A 11 11.25 -1.08 -6.64
N ALA A 12 12.49 -0.57 -6.57
CA ALA A 12 12.76 0.86 -6.47
C ALA A 12 12.15 1.67 -7.62
N THR A 13 12.05 1.08 -8.82
CA THR A 13 11.44 1.74 -9.98
C THR A 13 9.97 2.05 -9.75
N ILE A 14 9.24 1.13 -9.12
CA ILE A 14 7.84 1.35 -8.77
C ILE A 14 7.73 2.49 -7.75
N GLY A 15 8.61 2.48 -6.75
CA GLY A 15 8.66 3.55 -5.76
C GLY A 15 8.87 4.92 -6.38
N LYS A 16 9.81 5.01 -7.33
CA LYS A 16 10.10 6.28 -8.03
C LYS A 16 8.92 6.76 -8.85
N VAL A 17 8.33 5.88 -9.66
CA VAL A 17 7.21 6.24 -10.54
C VAL A 17 6.01 6.70 -9.70
N ALA A 18 5.64 5.92 -8.70
CA ALA A 18 4.52 6.28 -7.84
C ALA A 18 4.78 7.58 -7.08
N SER A 19 6.00 7.78 -6.57
CA SER A 19 6.36 9.00 -5.85
C SER A 19 6.27 10.25 -6.74
N ILE A 20 6.67 10.13 -8.01
CA ILE A 20 6.57 11.25 -8.95
C ILE A 20 5.11 11.64 -9.17
N TYR A 21 4.25 10.67 -9.45
CA TYR A 21 2.85 10.95 -9.74
C TYR A 21 2.04 11.33 -8.51
N LEU A 22 2.28 10.69 -7.38
CA LEU A 22 1.53 10.94 -6.15
C LEU A 22 2.09 12.10 -5.34
N GLY A 23 3.38 12.37 -5.47
CA GLY A 23 4.07 13.38 -4.65
C GLY A 23 3.61 14.81 -4.89
N LYS A 24 2.87 15.08 -5.97
CA LYS A 24 2.29 16.39 -6.22
C LYS A 24 1.15 16.71 -5.25
N ASP A 25 0.38 15.69 -4.86
CA ASP A 25 -0.82 15.85 -4.05
C ASP A 25 -0.68 15.24 -2.66
N TYR A 26 0.27 14.33 -2.47
CA TYR A 26 0.45 13.58 -1.23
C TYR A 26 1.90 13.61 -0.78
N ASP A 27 2.09 13.41 0.53
CA ASP A 27 3.41 13.21 1.11
C ASP A 27 3.69 11.70 1.09
N VAL A 28 4.60 11.26 0.23
CA VAL A 28 4.86 9.84 0.00
C VAL A 28 6.12 9.38 0.71
N MET A 29 5.98 8.37 1.56
CA MET A 29 7.10 7.66 2.17
C MET A 29 7.24 6.31 1.50
N TYR A 30 8.37 6.07 0.86
CA TYR A 30 8.67 4.79 0.21
C TYR A 30 9.57 3.93 1.08
N LEU A 31 9.18 2.68 1.31
CA LEU A 31 9.98 1.69 2.02
C LEU A 31 10.00 0.38 1.20
N GLU A 32 11.13 -0.31 1.21
CA GLU A 32 11.37 -1.43 0.29
C GLU A 32 10.80 -2.77 0.75
N ASN A 33 10.36 -2.89 2.00
CA ASN A 33 9.76 -4.13 2.50
C ASN A 33 8.87 -3.86 3.73
N PRO A 34 7.98 -4.82 4.07
CA PRO A 34 7.07 -4.64 5.20
C PRO A 34 7.74 -4.58 6.56
N ILE A 35 8.92 -5.19 6.72
CA ILE A 35 9.62 -5.14 8.01
C ILE A 35 10.03 -3.70 8.32
N LYS A 36 10.58 -3.00 7.33
CA LYS A 36 10.90 -1.58 7.47
C LYS A 36 9.65 -0.74 7.68
N ALA A 37 8.55 -1.12 7.02
CA ALA A 37 7.27 -0.43 7.18
C ALA A 37 6.75 -0.55 8.61
N ILE A 38 6.80 -1.75 9.18
CA ILE A 38 6.37 -1.99 10.56
C ILE A 38 7.23 -1.20 11.54
N ASP A 39 8.55 -1.19 11.34
CA ASP A 39 9.45 -0.41 12.18
C ASP A 39 9.10 1.08 12.13
N TRP A 40 8.85 1.59 10.94
CA TRP A 40 8.47 2.99 10.73
C TRP A 40 7.14 3.33 11.43
N LEU A 41 6.15 2.43 11.31
CA LEU A 41 4.86 2.59 12.00
C LEU A 41 5.03 2.57 13.52
N ASN A 42 5.88 1.70 14.03
CA ASN A 42 6.14 1.59 15.47
C ASN A 42 6.86 2.81 16.04
N GLU A 43 7.48 3.64 15.21
CA GLU A 43 8.08 4.91 15.62
C GLU A 43 7.04 6.00 15.86
N GLY A 44 5.77 5.70 15.62
CA GLY A 44 4.68 6.66 15.82
C GLY A 44 4.19 7.34 14.54
N ASN A 45 4.67 6.90 13.38
CA ASN A 45 4.21 7.45 12.10
C ASN A 45 2.86 6.84 11.73
N VAL A 46 1.90 7.68 11.35
CA VAL A 46 0.55 7.24 10.98
C VAL A 46 0.23 7.74 9.59
N PRO A 47 0.32 6.87 8.56
CA PRO A 47 -0.08 7.28 7.22
C PRO A 47 -1.60 7.28 7.09
N ASP A 48 -2.10 8.02 6.11
CA ASP A 48 -3.52 8.05 5.79
C ASP A 48 -3.91 6.87 4.89
N LEU A 49 -2.93 6.30 4.20
CA LEU A 49 -3.12 5.17 3.30
C LEU A 49 -1.80 4.41 3.15
N ILE A 50 -1.90 3.08 3.02
CA ILE A 50 -0.76 2.24 2.66
C ILE A 50 -1.04 1.62 1.29
N ILE A 51 -0.03 1.67 0.42
CA ILE A 51 -0.03 0.94 -0.85
C ILE A 51 1.07 -0.11 -0.75
N SER A 52 0.75 -1.38 -0.92
CA SER A 52 1.71 -2.46 -0.75
C SER A 52 1.71 -3.44 -1.92
N ASP A 53 2.90 -3.78 -2.39
CA ASP A 53 3.10 -4.94 -3.26
C ASP A 53 2.78 -6.22 -2.48
N ILE A 54 2.56 -7.31 -3.18
CA ILE A 54 2.26 -8.60 -2.55
C ILE A 54 3.51 -9.48 -2.46
N ARG A 55 4.26 -9.62 -3.55
CA ARG A 55 5.43 -10.50 -3.60
C ARG A 55 6.70 -9.75 -3.30
N MET A 56 7.11 -9.83 -2.04
CA MET A 56 8.31 -9.18 -1.54
C MET A 56 9.12 -10.17 -0.70
N PRO A 57 10.46 -10.01 -0.63
CA PRO A 57 11.25 -10.81 0.29
C PRO A 57 10.95 -10.45 1.73
N LEU A 58 11.28 -11.33 2.66
CA LEU A 58 11.16 -11.20 4.11
C LEU A 58 9.73 -11.34 4.62
N MET A 59 8.78 -10.60 4.07
CA MET A 59 7.37 -10.70 4.42
C MET A 59 6.54 -10.37 3.18
N ARG A 60 5.55 -11.19 2.88
CA ARG A 60 4.64 -10.94 1.76
C ARG A 60 3.63 -9.85 2.12
N GLY A 61 3.10 -9.18 1.09
CA GLY A 61 2.10 -8.14 1.31
C GLY A 61 0.80 -8.65 1.93
N ASP A 62 0.39 -9.88 1.62
CA ASP A 62 -0.78 -10.49 2.25
C ASP A 62 -0.54 -10.75 3.74
N GLU A 63 0.67 -11.15 4.13
CA GLU A 63 1.04 -11.28 5.54
C GLU A 63 1.03 -9.92 6.24
N PHE A 64 1.55 -8.90 5.54
CA PHE A 64 1.55 -7.53 6.06
C PHE A 64 0.12 -7.02 6.27
N LEU A 65 -0.78 -7.27 5.32
CA LEU A 65 -2.19 -6.91 5.45
C LEU A 65 -2.80 -7.55 6.71
N ARG A 66 -2.59 -8.84 6.89
CA ARG A 66 -3.11 -9.56 8.06
C ARG A 66 -2.54 -9.01 9.37
N PHE A 67 -1.24 -8.72 9.39
CA PHE A 67 -0.61 -8.08 10.54
C PHE A 67 -1.28 -6.75 10.88
N MET A 68 -1.46 -5.89 9.87
CA MET A 68 -2.07 -4.57 10.08
C MET A 68 -3.50 -4.68 10.60
N LYS A 69 -4.30 -5.58 10.03
CA LYS A 69 -5.71 -5.73 10.41
C LYS A 69 -5.89 -6.38 11.78
N ALA A 70 -4.90 -7.12 12.25
CA ALA A 70 -4.92 -7.71 13.59
C ALA A 70 -4.40 -6.76 14.68
N ASN A 71 -3.83 -5.62 14.30
CA ASN A 71 -3.20 -4.68 15.24
C ASN A 71 -4.17 -3.55 15.59
N GLU A 72 -4.45 -3.37 16.87
CA GLU A 72 -5.39 -2.35 17.35
C GLU A 72 -4.98 -0.93 16.96
N LEU A 73 -3.68 -0.65 16.88
CA LEU A 73 -3.18 0.67 16.52
C LEU A 73 -3.27 0.95 15.02
N PHE A 74 -3.22 -0.09 14.18
CA PHE A 74 -3.06 0.06 12.73
C PHE A 74 -4.25 -0.39 11.91
N LYS A 75 -5.18 -1.14 12.50
CA LYS A 75 -6.26 -1.79 11.74
C LYS A 75 -7.17 -0.84 10.97
N SER A 76 -7.24 0.42 11.36
CA SER A 76 -8.10 1.39 10.68
C SER A 76 -7.41 2.08 9.50
N ILE A 77 -6.09 1.87 9.32
CA ILE A 77 -5.37 2.45 8.17
C ILE A 77 -5.74 1.67 6.91
N PRO A 78 -6.30 2.33 5.89
CA PRO A 78 -6.65 1.63 4.66
C PRO A 78 -5.41 1.15 3.90
N ILE A 79 -5.49 -0.05 3.33
CA ILE A 79 -4.40 -0.66 2.57
C ILE A 79 -4.90 -1.03 1.17
N VAL A 80 -4.17 -0.57 0.16
CA VAL A 80 -4.40 -0.93 -1.24
C VAL A 80 -3.30 -1.88 -1.67
N MET A 81 -3.66 -3.01 -2.29
CA MET A 81 -2.69 -3.99 -2.77
C MET A 81 -2.36 -3.76 -4.23
N LEU A 82 -1.06 -3.82 -4.57
CA LEU A 82 -0.60 -3.83 -5.95
C LEU A 82 -0.13 -5.24 -6.30
N SER A 83 -0.58 -5.78 -7.43
CA SER A 83 -0.19 -7.13 -7.83
C SER A 83 0.01 -7.23 -9.33
N SER A 84 1.00 -8.04 -9.73
CA SER A 84 1.18 -8.39 -11.14
C SER A 84 0.35 -9.62 -11.55
N GLU A 85 -0.44 -10.19 -10.63
CA GLU A 85 -1.24 -11.38 -10.91
C GLU A 85 -2.72 -11.06 -11.10
N GLU A 86 -3.29 -11.57 -12.19
CA GLU A 86 -4.71 -11.45 -12.48
C GLU A 86 -5.49 -12.62 -11.87
N SER A 87 -5.24 -12.90 -10.60
CA SER A 87 -5.95 -13.96 -9.91
C SER A 87 -7.20 -13.44 -9.24
N THR A 88 -8.36 -13.87 -9.73
CA THR A 88 -9.64 -13.51 -9.12
C THR A 88 -9.74 -14.05 -7.70
N THR A 89 -9.25 -15.28 -7.48
CA THR A 89 -9.26 -15.92 -6.15
C THR A 89 -8.43 -15.11 -5.16
N GLU A 90 -7.22 -14.71 -5.55
CA GLU A 90 -6.36 -13.90 -4.69
C GLU A 90 -6.98 -12.53 -4.39
N ARG A 91 -7.54 -11.89 -5.40
CA ARG A 91 -8.18 -10.59 -5.25
C ARG A 91 -9.34 -10.65 -4.26
N ILE A 92 -10.23 -11.63 -4.42
CA ILE A 92 -11.38 -11.81 -3.55
C ILE A 92 -10.91 -12.05 -2.12
N LYS A 93 -9.93 -12.94 -1.95
CA LYS A 93 -9.40 -13.27 -0.63
C LYS A 93 -8.85 -12.03 0.08
N LEU A 94 -8.03 -11.23 -0.61
CA LEU A 94 -7.43 -10.05 -0.01
C LEU A 94 -8.47 -8.97 0.32
N LEU A 95 -9.47 -8.80 -0.54
CA LEU A 95 -10.57 -7.88 -0.26
C LEU A 95 -11.37 -8.33 0.97
N GLU A 96 -11.63 -9.63 1.10
CA GLU A 96 -12.30 -10.18 2.27
C GLU A 96 -11.48 -10.02 3.53
N GLU A 97 -10.16 -10.09 3.43
CA GLU A 97 -9.24 -9.92 4.56
C GLU A 97 -9.03 -8.44 4.94
N GLY A 98 -9.65 -7.52 4.21
CA GLY A 98 -9.68 -6.12 4.59
C GLY A 98 -8.93 -5.14 3.72
N ALA A 99 -8.40 -5.57 2.56
CA ALA A 99 -7.81 -4.64 1.60
C ALA A 99 -8.89 -3.71 1.04
N GLU A 100 -8.59 -2.42 0.98
CA GLU A 100 -9.54 -1.43 0.45
C GLU A 100 -9.70 -1.53 -1.06
N ASP A 101 -8.63 -1.92 -1.77
CA ASP A 101 -8.66 -2.07 -3.21
C ASP A 101 -7.52 -2.99 -3.64
N TYR A 102 -7.60 -3.47 -4.87
CA TYR A 102 -6.62 -4.37 -5.48
C TYR A 102 -6.35 -3.86 -6.89
N ILE A 103 -5.14 -3.42 -7.15
CA ILE A 103 -4.76 -2.78 -8.41
C ILE A 103 -3.70 -3.63 -9.10
N LEU A 104 -3.93 -3.91 -10.39
CA LEU A 104 -2.99 -4.70 -11.19
C LEU A 104 -1.82 -3.86 -11.69
N LYS A 105 -0.64 -4.46 -11.71
CA LYS A 105 0.54 -3.92 -12.37
C LYS A 105 0.61 -4.47 -13.80
N PRO A 106 1.08 -3.69 -14.76
CA PRO A 106 1.46 -2.28 -14.64
C PRO A 106 0.24 -1.40 -14.46
N PHE A 107 0.29 -0.50 -13.50
CA PHE A 107 -0.84 0.40 -13.25
C PHE A 107 -0.75 1.67 -14.08
N ASN A 108 -1.91 2.24 -14.39
CA ASN A 108 -1.97 3.58 -14.96
C ASN A 108 -1.88 4.58 -13.80
N PRO A 109 -0.89 5.51 -13.82
CA PRO A 109 -0.72 6.43 -12.69
C PRO A 109 -1.93 7.33 -12.42
N LEU A 110 -2.66 7.71 -13.46
CA LEU A 110 -3.87 8.53 -13.28
C LEU A 110 -4.99 7.73 -12.66
N GLU A 111 -5.16 6.47 -13.06
CA GLU A 111 -6.14 5.57 -12.45
C GLU A 111 -5.82 5.32 -10.98
N LEU A 112 -4.54 5.07 -10.68
CA LEU A 112 -4.10 4.89 -9.30
C LEU A 112 -4.47 6.10 -8.45
N LYS A 113 -4.22 7.29 -8.97
CA LYS A 113 -4.53 8.54 -8.29
C LYS A 113 -6.02 8.70 -8.00
N ILE A 114 -6.87 8.36 -8.98
CA ILE A 114 -8.33 8.42 -8.81
C ILE A 114 -8.80 7.45 -7.74
N ARG A 115 -8.28 6.22 -7.74
CA ARG A 115 -8.64 5.21 -6.74
C ARG A 115 -8.23 5.62 -5.34
N ILE A 116 -7.03 6.18 -5.20
CA ILE A 116 -6.53 6.67 -3.91
C ILE A 116 -7.42 7.82 -3.41
N LYS A 117 -7.75 8.75 -4.28
CA LYS A 117 -8.57 9.90 -3.92
C LYS A 117 -9.93 9.48 -3.37
N LYS A 118 -10.53 8.44 -3.93
CA LYS A 118 -11.82 7.92 -3.45
C LYS A 118 -11.72 7.32 -2.04
N ILE A 119 -10.55 6.90 -1.64
CA ILE A 119 -10.36 6.28 -0.32
C ILE A 119 -10.07 7.31 0.76
N ILE A 120 -9.19 8.29 0.48
CA ILE A 120 -8.71 9.19 1.52
C ILE A 120 -9.11 10.65 1.36
N ASP A 121 -9.66 11.01 0.23
CA ASP A 121 -10.23 12.35 0.02
C ASP A 121 -11.77 12.26 -0.08
#